data_0d7981fb11ca2723fda242dfcfc61565
#
_entry.id   0d7981fb11ca2723fda242dfcfc61565
#
_cell.length_a   1.000
_cell.length_b   1.000
_cell.length_c   1.000
_cell.angle_alpha   90.00
_cell.angle_beta   90.00
_cell.angle_gamma   90.00
#
_symmetry.space_group_name_H-M   'P 1'
#
loop_
_entity.id
_entity.type
_entity.pdbx_description
1 polymer ?
#
loop_
_entity_poly.entity_id
_entity_poly.type
_entity_poly.pdbx_seq_one_letter_code
_entity_poly.pdbx_strand_id
1 'polypeptide(L)'
;MKTVVITGSARGFGLCQAKKFKESGFNVVISDINENNLQSALEALQSIRPQDTKALSVVCDVTNPQDLQELWDSAAQAFGTVDIWINNAGVNSPDKPVCELTEKEIAFILDVDLKGTVYGSRVAFAGMRAQGHGQIYSVEGYGSNDAMMTGLTMYGTAKRAVTFFTRSLAKESQDLTGGQVKVCRLTPGIMITDFITHANGDATRIELPEKTKKVYNILGDYPETIVDYVVPRMIANEKNDADIVWLTNARAFSRFLTAGFKKRDFFGDKK
;
A
#
# COMPACT_ATOMS: atom_id res chain seq x y z
N MET A 1 -2.09 -16.47 17.20
CA MET A 1 -2.63 -16.05 15.89
C MET A 1 -1.79 -14.88 15.42
N LYS A 2 -1.41 -14.80 14.15
CA LYS A 2 -0.58 -13.72 13.63
C LYS A 2 -1.40 -12.44 13.42
N THR A 3 -0.76 -11.28 13.51
CA THR A 3 -1.40 -9.97 13.38
C THR A 3 -0.77 -9.16 12.24
N VAL A 4 -1.61 -8.53 11.43
CA VAL A 4 -1.19 -7.56 10.41
C VAL A 4 -1.76 -6.18 10.72
N VAL A 5 -0.94 -5.14 10.58
CA VAL A 5 -1.32 -3.73 10.63
C VAL A 5 -1.17 -3.13 9.24
N ILE A 6 -2.18 -2.40 8.76
CA ILE A 6 -2.19 -1.82 7.42
C ILE A 6 -2.61 -0.35 7.50
N THR A 7 -1.75 0.57 7.08
CA THR A 7 -2.10 2.01 7.04
C THR A 7 -2.90 2.36 5.80
N GLY A 8 -3.80 3.35 5.88
CA GLY A 8 -4.65 3.77 4.75
C GLY A 8 -5.53 2.63 4.23
N SER A 9 -6.18 1.89 5.14
CA SER A 9 -6.83 0.63 4.80
C SER A 9 -8.36 0.63 4.98
N ALA A 10 -8.97 1.80 5.12
CA ALA A 10 -10.44 1.90 5.14
C ALA A 10 -11.10 1.71 3.76
N ARG A 11 -10.31 1.75 2.67
CA ARG A 11 -10.79 1.58 1.29
C ARG A 11 -9.70 1.05 0.37
N GLY A 12 -10.07 0.80 -0.90
CA GLY A 12 -9.13 0.50 -1.98
C GLY A 12 -8.24 -0.71 -1.72
N PHE A 13 -6.98 -0.60 -2.10
CA PHE A 13 -6.01 -1.69 -1.99
C PHE A 13 -5.75 -2.12 -0.54
N GLY A 14 -5.67 -1.17 0.38
CA GLY A 14 -5.49 -1.47 1.81
C GLY A 14 -6.63 -2.31 2.39
N LEU A 15 -7.89 -1.98 2.07
CA LEU A 15 -9.04 -2.77 2.51
C LEU A 15 -9.07 -4.16 1.87
N CYS A 16 -8.72 -4.27 0.58
CA CYS A 16 -8.63 -5.58 -0.08
C CYS A 16 -7.53 -6.45 0.56
N GLN A 17 -6.37 -5.87 0.91
CA GLN A 17 -5.34 -6.56 1.69
C GLN A 17 -5.88 -7.02 3.05
N ALA A 18 -6.54 -6.13 3.79
CA ALA A 18 -7.12 -6.42 5.10
C ALA A 18 -8.09 -7.61 5.04
N LYS A 19 -9.00 -7.62 4.07
CA LYS A 19 -9.93 -8.73 3.83
C LYS A 19 -9.18 -10.03 3.57
N LYS A 20 -8.18 -10.01 2.67
CA LYS A 20 -7.42 -11.20 2.30
C LYS A 20 -6.57 -11.75 3.45
N PHE A 21 -5.97 -10.90 4.27
CA PHE A 21 -5.27 -11.33 5.48
C PHE A 21 -6.22 -11.97 6.49
N LYS A 22 -7.42 -11.39 6.68
CA LYS A 22 -8.43 -11.97 7.56
C LYS A 22 -8.90 -13.34 7.08
N GLU A 23 -9.18 -13.51 5.78
CA GLU A 23 -9.47 -14.81 5.14
C GLU A 23 -8.35 -15.83 5.36
N SER A 24 -7.10 -15.34 5.45
CA SER A 24 -5.90 -16.16 5.67
C SER A 24 -5.62 -16.47 7.15
N GLY A 25 -6.52 -16.12 8.07
CA GLY A 25 -6.42 -16.47 9.48
C GLY A 25 -5.60 -15.49 10.33
N PHE A 26 -5.46 -14.22 9.90
CA PHE A 26 -4.78 -13.17 10.67
C PHE A 26 -5.77 -12.33 11.47
N ASN A 27 -5.33 -11.85 12.65
CA ASN A 27 -5.91 -10.65 13.22
C ASN A 27 -5.50 -9.46 12.35
N VAL A 28 -6.41 -8.53 12.15
CA VAL A 28 -6.20 -7.39 11.23
C VAL A 28 -6.44 -6.08 11.97
N VAL A 29 -5.46 -5.19 11.90
CA VAL A 29 -5.61 -3.80 12.35
C VAL A 29 -5.62 -2.90 11.12
N ILE A 30 -6.74 -2.20 10.93
CA ILE A 30 -6.91 -1.22 9.86
C ILE A 30 -6.76 0.19 10.42
N SER A 31 -6.16 1.08 9.64
CA SER A 31 -6.10 2.49 10.02
C SER A 31 -6.32 3.41 8.82
N ASP A 32 -6.90 4.56 9.10
CA ASP A 32 -7.15 5.64 8.13
C ASP A 32 -7.37 6.94 8.92
N ILE A 33 -7.28 8.07 8.25
CA ILE A 33 -7.63 9.37 8.84
C ILE A 33 -9.14 9.57 8.91
N ASN A 34 -9.93 8.86 8.09
CA ASN A 34 -11.37 8.99 8.00
C ASN A 34 -12.08 7.94 8.85
N GLU A 35 -12.61 8.36 10.00
CA GLU A 35 -13.29 7.51 10.98
C GLU A 35 -14.54 6.81 10.40
N ASN A 36 -15.34 7.51 9.59
CA ASN A 36 -16.55 6.92 9.00
C ASN A 36 -16.22 5.78 8.03
N ASN A 37 -15.18 5.96 7.21
CA ASN A 37 -14.72 4.91 6.32
C ASN A 37 -14.16 3.72 7.11
N LEU A 38 -13.45 3.98 8.22
CA LEU A 38 -12.93 2.93 9.11
C LEU A 38 -14.06 2.10 9.73
N GLN A 39 -15.12 2.73 10.18
CA GLN A 39 -16.27 2.01 10.76
C GLN A 39 -16.90 1.06 9.72
N SER A 40 -17.14 1.54 8.51
CA SER A 40 -17.70 0.72 7.43
C SER A 40 -16.75 -0.44 7.04
N ALA A 41 -15.44 -0.18 7.02
CA ALA A 41 -14.44 -1.20 6.73
C ALA A 41 -14.37 -2.26 7.85
N LEU A 42 -14.47 -1.85 9.11
CA LEU A 42 -14.47 -2.75 10.26
C LEU A 42 -15.68 -3.71 10.22
N GLU A 43 -16.87 -3.18 9.94
CA GLU A 43 -18.09 -3.98 9.77
C GLU A 43 -17.94 -5.01 8.64
N ALA A 44 -17.39 -4.59 7.51
CA ALA A 44 -17.12 -5.49 6.41
C ALA A 44 -16.12 -6.61 6.78
N LEU A 45 -15.10 -6.30 7.58
CA LEU A 45 -14.13 -7.29 8.05
C LEU A 45 -14.74 -8.27 9.07
N GLN A 46 -15.64 -7.82 9.93
CA GLN A 46 -16.27 -8.68 10.94
C GLN A 46 -17.11 -9.81 10.31
N SER A 47 -17.63 -9.61 9.11
CA SER A 47 -18.40 -10.62 8.36
C SER A 47 -17.53 -11.72 7.73
N ILE A 48 -16.20 -11.53 7.65
CA ILE A 48 -15.28 -12.45 6.99
C ILE A 48 -14.88 -13.58 7.93
N ARG A 49 -14.85 -14.82 7.41
CA ARG A 49 -14.33 -16.00 8.12
C ARG A 49 -12.81 -16.12 7.91
N PRO A 50 -12.07 -16.78 8.80
CA PRO A 50 -12.53 -17.47 10.03
C PRO A 50 -12.96 -16.46 11.13
N GLN A 51 -13.99 -16.85 11.91
CA GLN A 51 -14.56 -15.97 12.94
C GLN A 51 -13.74 -15.87 14.24
N ASP A 52 -12.77 -16.74 14.42
CA ASP A 52 -11.82 -16.71 15.53
C ASP A 52 -10.76 -15.60 15.38
N THR A 53 -10.58 -15.08 14.15
CA THR A 53 -9.76 -13.89 13.90
C THR A 53 -10.53 -12.61 14.23
N LYS A 54 -9.81 -11.60 14.73
CA LYS A 54 -10.38 -10.32 15.13
C LYS A 54 -9.94 -9.20 14.20
N ALA A 55 -10.73 -8.14 14.12
CA ALA A 55 -10.38 -6.90 13.44
C ALA A 55 -10.45 -5.74 14.44
N LEU A 56 -9.54 -4.79 14.32
CA LEU A 56 -9.46 -3.55 15.07
C LEU A 56 -9.30 -2.39 14.09
N SER A 57 -9.96 -1.28 14.36
CA SER A 57 -9.79 -0.02 13.63
C SER A 57 -9.18 1.04 14.53
N VAL A 58 -8.23 1.80 14.02
CA VAL A 58 -7.56 2.90 14.73
C VAL A 58 -7.49 4.11 13.80
N VAL A 59 -7.99 5.25 14.23
CA VAL A 59 -7.82 6.52 13.49
C VAL A 59 -6.35 6.89 13.56
N CYS A 60 -5.73 7.18 12.43
CA CYS A 60 -4.30 7.47 12.35
C CYS A 60 -4.00 8.35 11.13
N ASP A 61 -3.45 9.52 11.40
CA ASP A 61 -2.77 10.33 10.40
C ASP A 61 -1.31 9.89 10.30
N VAL A 62 -0.91 9.27 9.18
CA VAL A 62 0.46 8.78 9.00
C VAL A 62 1.51 9.90 8.99
N THR A 63 1.10 11.16 8.85
CA THR A 63 1.99 12.32 8.93
C THR A 63 2.32 12.70 10.37
N ASN A 64 1.55 12.17 11.35
CA ASN A 64 1.75 12.38 12.78
C ASN A 64 2.46 11.15 13.41
N PRO A 65 3.71 11.29 13.88
CA PRO A 65 4.43 10.18 14.51
C PRO A 65 3.77 9.61 15.77
N GLN A 66 3.00 10.43 16.52
CA GLN A 66 2.27 9.98 17.69
C GLN A 66 1.14 9.01 17.31
N ASP A 67 0.36 9.33 16.29
CA ASP A 67 -0.73 8.46 15.85
C ASP A 67 -0.21 7.08 15.41
N LEU A 68 0.94 7.06 14.74
CA LEU A 68 1.60 5.80 14.34
C LEU A 68 2.10 4.98 15.54
N GLN A 69 2.58 5.65 16.61
CA GLN A 69 2.94 4.96 17.84
C GLN A 69 1.68 4.40 18.53
N GLU A 70 0.61 5.17 18.60
CA GLU A 70 -0.67 4.73 19.16
C GLU A 70 -1.28 3.56 18.35
N LEU A 71 -1.13 3.55 17.03
CA LEU A 71 -1.54 2.44 16.17
C LEU A 71 -0.77 1.16 16.51
N TRP A 72 0.56 1.25 16.69
CA TRP A 72 1.37 0.13 17.12
C TRP A 72 0.96 -0.38 18.52
N ASP A 73 0.85 0.53 19.47
CA ASP A 73 0.53 0.18 20.86
C ASP A 73 -0.86 -0.46 20.99
N SER A 74 -1.84 0.07 20.26
CA SER A 74 -3.19 -0.49 20.18
C SER A 74 -3.19 -1.90 19.60
N ALA A 75 -2.41 -2.15 18.55
CA ALA A 75 -2.28 -3.46 17.93
C ALA A 75 -1.60 -4.46 18.89
N ALA A 76 -0.51 -4.05 19.53
CA ALA A 76 0.23 -4.87 20.49
C ALA A 76 -0.61 -5.15 21.75
N GLN A 77 -1.35 -4.18 22.25
CA GLN A 77 -2.24 -4.37 23.39
C GLN A 77 -3.40 -5.33 23.08
N ALA A 78 -3.98 -5.24 21.88
CA ALA A 78 -5.11 -6.08 21.49
C ALA A 78 -4.73 -7.51 21.16
N PHE A 79 -3.54 -7.74 20.57
CA PHE A 79 -3.18 -9.00 19.95
C PHE A 79 -1.82 -9.58 20.38
N GLY A 80 -1.06 -8.86 21.20
CA GLY A 80 0.22 -9.30 21.77
C GLY A 80 1.41 -9.03 20.86
N THR A 81 1.33 -9.36 19.57
CA THR A 81 2.42 -9.18 18.59
C THR A 81 1.92 -8.55 17.31
N VAL A 82 2.79 -7.85 16.58
CA VAL A 82 2.57 -7.38 15.22
C VAL A 82 3.54 -8.14 14.31
N ASP A 83 3.02 -9.09 13.54
CA ASP A 83 3.83 -9.94 12.67
C ASP A 83 4.13 -9.29 11.32
N ILE A 84 3.17 -8.53 10.79
CA ILE A 84 3.30 -7.82 9.52
C ILE A 84 2.81 -6.37 9.70
N TRP A 85 3.61 -5.42 9.22
CA TRP A 85 3.24 -4.01 9.11
C TRP A 85 3.32 -3.58 7.65
N ILE A 86 2.25 -2.96 7.13
CA ILE A 86 2.19 -2.52 5.75
C ILE A 86 1.99 -1.00 5.69
N ASN A 87 3.00 -0.29 5.23
CA ASN A 87 2.89 1.12 4.87
C ASN A 87 2.19 1.20 3.51
N ASN A 88 0.86 1.31 3.55
CA ASN A 88 0.01 1.35 2.36
C ASN A 88 -0.59 2.75 2.13
N ALA A 89 -0.75 3.55 3.16
CA ALA A 89 -1.26 4.92 3.02
C ALA A 89 -0.47 5.69 1.96
N GLY A 90 -1.18 6.40 1.12
CA GLY A 90 -0.59 7.19 0.05
C GLY A 90 -1.63 8.07 -0.65
N VAL A 91 -1.15 9.10 -1.32
CA VAL A 91 -1.96 10.07 -2.07
C VAL A 91 -1.45 10.18 -3.50
N ASN A 92 -2.34 10.54 -4.42
CA ASN A 92 -1.95 10.79 -5.80
C ASN A 92 -1.44 12.23 -5.96
N SER A 93 -0.60 12.47 -6.97
CA SER A 93 -0.24 13.82 -7.39
C SER A 93 -1.36 14.42 -8.24
N PRO A 94 -1.64 15.72 -8.12
CA PRO A 94 -2.36 16.42 -9.17
C PRO A 94 -1.63 16.22 -10.50
N ASP A 95 -2.37 15.98 -11.59
CA ASP A 95 -1.77 15.81 -12.94
C ASP A 95 -1.37 17.17 -13.50
N LYS A 96 -0.31 17.77 -12.89
CA LYS A 96 0.21 19.10 -13.22
C LYS A 96 1.73 19.07 -13.33
N PRO A 97 2.33 19.89 -14.22
CA PRO A 97 3.77 20.16 -14.19
C PRO A 97 4.22 20.68 -12.82
N VAL A 98 5.44 20.36 -12.40
CA VAL A 98 5.95 20.75 -11.06
C VAL A 98 5.95 22.25 -10.81
N CYS A 99 6.11 23.07 -11.87
CA CYS A 99 6.07 24.53 -11.77
C CYS A 99 4.66 25.11 -11.51
N GLU A 100 3.62 24.28 -11.62
CA GLU A 100 2.22 24.66 -11.37
C GLU A 100 1.71 24.08 -10.03
N LEU A 101 2.52 23.25 -9.36
CA LEU A 101 2.19 22.73 -8.04
C LEU A 101 2.37 23.82 -6.99
N THR A 102 1.41 23.93 -6.08
CA THR A 102 1.56 24.76 -4.88
C THR A 102 2.49 24.11 -3.88
N GLU A 103 3.09 24.90 -3.00
CA GLU A 103 3.91 24.40 -1.89
C GLU A 103 3.14 23.41 -0.99
N LYS A 104 1.84 23.63 -0.80
CA LYS A 104 0.96 22.74 -0.02
C LYS A 104 0.79 21.38 -0.71
N GLU A 105 0.57 21.35 -2.04
CA GLU A 105 0.47 20.11 -2.79
C GLU A 105 1.78 19.32 -2.75
N ILE A 106 2.92 19.99 -2.90
CA ILE A 106 4.25 19.38 -2.78
C ILE A 106 4.47 18.81 -1.37
N ALA A 107 4.21 19.59 -0.33
CA ALA A 107 4.35 19.16 1.06
C ALA A 107 3.44 17.97 1.36
N PHE A 108 2.18 18.02 0.96
CA PHE A 108 1.20 16.96 1.22
C PHE A 108 1.63 15.60 0.63
N ILE A 109 2.11 15.59 -0.62
CA ILE A 109 2.60 14.35 -1.25
C ILE A 109 3.80 13.78 -0.47
N LEU A 110 4.77 14.63 -0.13
CA LEU A 110 5.96 14.19 0.60
C LEU A 110 5.65 13.78 2.03
N ASP A 111 4.75 14.47 2.70
CA ASP A 111 4.37 14.17 4.08
C ASP A 111 3.65 12.82 4.18
N VAL A 112 2.69 12.56 3.29
CA VAL A 112 1.95 11.30 3.33
C VAL A 112 2.79 10.15 2.77
N ASP A 113 3.27 10.25 1.53
CA ASP A 113 3.87 9.12 0.83
C ASP A 113 5.26 8.76 1.32
N LEU A 114 6.09 9.76 1.66
CA LEU A 114 7.46 9.54 2.11
C LEU A 114 7.55 9.55 3.63
N LYS A 115 7.22 10.67 4.29
CA LYS A 115 7.37 10.75 5.75
C LYS A 115 6.47 9.75 6.47
N GLY A 116 5.22 9.56 6.01
CA GLY A 116 4.32 8.55 6.56
C GLY A 116 4.93 7.14 6.51
N THR A 117 5.51 6.77 5.36
CA THR A 117 6.23 5.48 5.22
C THR A 117 7.45 5.39 6.14
N VAL A 118 8.25 6.47 6.25
CA VAL A 118 9.43 6.51 7.13
C VAL A 118 9.04 6.37 8.60
N TYR A 119 8.05 7.14 9.05
CA TYR A 119 7.60 7.12 10.44
C TYR A 119 6.95 5.78 10.81
N GLY A 120 6.06 5.24 9.94
CA GLY A 120 5.46 3.93 10.14
C GLY A 120 6.49 2.81 10.20
N SER A 121 7.49 2.83 9.29
CA SER A 121 8.59 1.87 9.31
C SER A 121 9.44 2.00 10.57
N ARG A 122 9.72 3.22 11.05
CA ARG A 122 10.48 3.47 12.27
C ARG A 122 9.80 2.87 13.50
N VAL A 123 8.51 3.10 13.65
CA VAL A 123 7.71 2.57 14.76
C VAL A 123 7.66 1.04 14.70
N ALA A 124 7.32 0.49 13.53
CA ALA A 124 7.24 -0.96 13.32
C ALA A 124 8.59 -1.64 13.54
N PHE A 125 9.68 -1.07 13.02
CA PHE A 125 11.01 -1.64 13.17
C PHE A 125 11.47 -1.66 14.63
N ALA A 126 11.23 -0.58 15.39
CA ALA A 126 11.56 -0.52 16.80
C ALA A 126 10.79 -1.60 17.61
N GLY A 127 9.48 -1.72 17.40
CA GLY A 127 8.65 -2.71 18.07
C GLY A 127 9.01 -4.15 17.67
N MET A 128 9.17 -4.43 16.36
CA MET A 128 9.54 -5.75 15.86
C MET A 128 10.95 -6.16 16.30
N ARG A 129 11.90 -5.21 16.40
CA ARG A 129 13.22 -5.49 16.96
C ARG A 129 13.14 -5.90 18.43
N ALA A 130 12.29 -5.25 19.22
CA ALA A 130 12.07 -5.61 20.62
C ALA A 130 11.39 -6.99 20.76
N GLN A 131 10.43 -7.32 19.88
CA GLN A 131 9.78 -8.64 19.90
C GLN A 131 10.60 -9.76 19.23
N GLY A 132 11.70 -9.44 18.51
CA GLY A 132 12.62 -10.41 17.91
C GLY A 132 12.20 -10.93 16.52
N HIS A 133 11.08 -10.50 15.96
CA HIS A 133 10.61 -10.92 14.63
C HIS A 133 9.64 -9.94 14.03
N GLY A 134 9.44 -10.02 12.74
CA GLY A 134 8.40 -9.28 12.01
C GLY A 134 8.73 -9.04 10.55
N GLN A 135 7.77 -8.49 9.83
CA GLN A 135 7.91 -8.13 8.42
C GLN A 135 7.30 -6.74 8.19
N ILE A 136 8.05 -5.85 7.55
CA ILE A 136 7.61 -4.51 7.16
C ILE A 136 7.56 -4.46 5.64
N TYR A 137 6.42 -4.03 5.10
CA TYR A 137 6.25 -3.81 3.66
C TYR A 137 5.95 -2.35 3.37
N SER A 138 6.64 -1.79 2.37
CA SER A 138 6.31 -0.48 1.80
C SER A 138 5.68 -0.66 0.42
N VAL A 139 4.50 -0.07 0.22
CA VAL A 139 3.80 -0.12 -1.07
C VAL A 139 4.46 0.87 -2.02
N GLU A 140 5.04 0.32 -3.09
CA GLU A 140 5.63 1.09 -4.17
C GLU A 140 4.59 1.60 -5.16
N GLY A 141 4.99 2.53 -6.01
CA GLY A 141 4.15 3.12 -7.03
C GLY A 141 4.93 3.51 -8.28
N TYR A 142 4.28 4.25 -9.17
CA TYR A 142 4.93 4.79 -10.37
C TYR A 142 6.14 5.65 -9.99
N GLY A 143 7.26 5.47 -10.69
CA GLY A 143 8.52 6.15 -10.38
C GLY A 143 9.49 5.34 -9.53
N SER A 144 9.03 4.33 -8.78
CA SER A 144 9.90 3.44 -8.00
C SER A 144 11.01 2.78 -8.83
N ASN A 145 10.75 2.53 -10.11
CA ASN A 145 11.64 1.89 -11.08
C ASN A 145 12.27 2.87 -12.09
N ASP A 146 12.42 4.14 -11.71
CA ASP A 146 12.95 5.23 -12.56
C ASP A 146 12.05 5.62 -13.76
N ALA A 147 10.81 5.12 -13.84
CA ALA A 147 9.85 5.58 -14.84
C ALA A 147 9.45 7.04 -14.58
N MET A 148 9.39 7.85 -15.64
CA MET A 148 9.10 9.28 -15.56
C MET A 148 7.88 9.65 -16.42
N MET A 149 7.04 10.52 -15.90
CA MET A 149 5.86 11.06 -16.59
C MET A 149 5.62 12.49 -16.13
N THR A 150 5.31 13.38 -17.08
CA THR A 150 4.82 14.73 -16.76
C THR A 150 3.57 14.62 -15.89
N GLY A 151 3.44 15.48 -14.89
CA GLY A 151 2.33 15.46 -13.93
C GLY A 151 2.57 14.55 -12.70
N LEU A 152 3.48 13.59 -12.79
CA LEU A 152 3.79 12.67 -11.68
C LEU A 152 5.18 12.91 -11.06
N THR A 153 5.82 14.05 -11.29
CA THR A 153 7.19 14.32 -10.82
C THR A 153 7.30 14.16 -9.30
N MET A 154 6.42 14.80 -8.53
CA MET A 154 6.50 14.73 -7.07
C MET A 154 6.12 13.36 -6.51
N TYR A 155 5.08 12.74 -7.07
CA TYR A 155 4.70 11.38 -6.71
C TYR A 155 5.83 10.38 -6.99
N GLY A 156 6.38 10.41 -8.21
CA GLY A 156 7.50 9.55 -8.60
C GLY A 156 8.74 9.77 -7.72
N THR A 157 9.04 11.03 -7.37
CA THR A 157 10.13 11.39 -6.44
C THR A 157 9.90 10.76 -5.07
N ALA A 158 8.70 10.88 -4.50
CA ALA A 158 8.36 10.27 -3.22
C ALA A 158 8.47 8.73 -3.28
N LYS A 159 7.92 8.09 -4.31
CA LYS A 159 7.97 6.62 -4.47
C LYS A 159 9.39 6.11 -4.74
N ARG A 160 10.22 6.86 -5.46
CA ARG A 160 11.65 6.51 -5.60
C ARG A 160 12.41 6.64 -4.29
N ALA A 161 12.12 7.67 -3.50
CA ALA A 161 12.69 7.83 -2.17
C ALA A 161 12.25 6.70 -1.23
N VAL A 162 10.98 6.26 -1.28
CA VAL A 162 10.47 5.09 -0.54
C VAL A 162 11.25 3.83 -0.91
N THR A 163 11.50 3.59 -2.21
CA THR A 163 12.31 2.44 -2.65
C THR A 163 13.71 2.47 -2.04
N PHE A 164 14.40 3.61 -2.12
CA PHE A 164 15.74 3.76 -1.55
C PHE A 164 15.72 3.58 -0.04
N PHE A 165 14.79 4.24 0.66
CA PHE A 165 14.62 4.13 2.11
C PHE A 165 14.38 2.68 2.54
N THR A 166 13.45 1.97 1.90
CA THR A 166 13.09 0.59 2.27
C THR A 166 14.27 -0.36 2.10
N ARG A 167 15.04 -0.23 1.03
CA ARG A 167 16.26 -1.03 0.80
C ARG A 167 17.35 -0.69 1.81
N SER A 168 17.52 0.57 2.14
CA SER A 168 18.48 1.02 3.16
C SER A 168 18.11 0.47 4.54
N LEU A 169 16.82 0.54 4.91
CA LEU A 169 16.34 -0.01 6.17
C LEU A 169 16.45 -1.56 6.20
N ALA A 170 16.28 -2.23 5.07
CA ALA A 170 16.53 -3.67 4.95
C ALA A 170 17.99 -4.02 5.25
N LYS A 171 18.94 -3.19 4.79
CA LYS A 171 20.36 -3.33 5.11
C LYS A 171 20.63 -3.13 6.60
N GLU A 172 20.06 -2.06 7.19
CA GLU A 172 20.15 -1.82 8.63
C GLU A 172 19.54 -2.96 9.44
N SER A 173 18.41 -3.49 9.00
CA SER A 173 17.78 -4.64 9.64
C SER A 173 18.68 -5.88 9.63
N GLN A 174 19.36 -6.14 8.52
CA GLN A 174 20.32 -7.23 8.44
C GLN A 174 21.44 -7.05 9.46
N ASP A 175 21.98 -5.84 9.59
CA ASP A 175 23.09 -5.55 10.48
C ASP A 175 22.66 -5.57 11.97
N LEU A 176 21.45 -5.12 12.28
CA LEU A 176 20.96 -4.94 13.65
C LEU A 176 20.20 -6.14 14.23
N THR A 177 19.59 -6.98 13.38
CA THR A 177 18.70 -8.08 13.79
C THR A 177 19.09 -9.42 13.17
N GLY A 178 20.15 -9.49 12.37
CA GLY A 178 20.47 -10.69 11.60
C GLY A 178 19.39 -11.08 10.59
N GLY A 179 18.51 -10.13 10.19
CA GLY A 179 17.39 -10.36 9.29
C GLY A 179 16.16 -11.01 9.96
N GLN A 180 16.10 -11.03 11.29
CA GLN A 180 14.90 -11.48 12.04
C GLN A 180 13.71 -10.56 11.78
N VAL A 181 13.94 -9.25 11.63
CA VAL A 181 12.95 -8.31 11.11
C VAL A 181 13.19 -8.12 9.61
N LYS A 182 12.24 -8.49 8.78
CA LYS A 182 12.36 -8.37 7.33
C LYS A 182 11.74 -7.05 6.86
N VAL A 183 12.47 -6.32 6.04
CA VAL A 183 12.00 -5.07 5.44
C VAL A 183 11.95 -5.28 3.94
N CYS A 184 10.77 -5.10 3.35
CA CYS A 184 10.45 -5.56 2.01
C CYS A 184 9.65 -4.52 1.23
N ARG A 185 9.58 -4.72 -0.07
CA ARG A 185 8.80 -3.89 -1.00
C ARG A 185 7.61 -4.67 -1.54
N LEU A 186 6.53 -3.95 -1.79
CA LEU A 186 5.33 -4.47 -2.44
C LEU A 186 5.02 -3.61 -3.67
N THR A 187 5.18 -4.18 -4.86
CA THR A 187 4.99 -3.52 -6.16
C THR A 187 3.71 -4.03 -6.83
N PRO A 188 2.55 -3.40 -6.54
CA PRO A 188 1.25 -3.89 -7.05
C PRO A 188 1.04 -3.61 -8.55
N GLY A 189 1.81 -2.72 -9.16
CA GLY A 189 1.58 -2.28 -10.53
C GLY A 189 0.39 -1.31 -10.63
N ILE A 190 -0.31 -1.32 -11.77
CA ILE A 190 -1.44 -0.42 -12.04
C ILE A 190 -2.72 -1.02 -11.44
N MET A 191 -3.29 -0.33 -10.46
CA MET A 191 -4.53 -0.72 -9.78
C MET A 191 -5.69 0.17 -10.23
N ILE A 192 -6.80 -0.44 -10.63
CA ILE A 192 -8.02 0.27 -10.98
C ILE A 192 -8.82 0.56 -9.71
N THR A 193 -8.58 1.73 -9.14
CA THR A 193 -9.18 2.21 -7.88
C THR A 193 -9.55 3.68 -8.00
N ASP A 194 -10.29 4.20 -7.04
CA ASP A 194 -10.56 5.64 -6.94
C ASP A 194 -9.30 6.50 -6.85
N PHE A 195 -8.19 5.91 -6.41
CA PHE A 195 -6.89 6.58 -6.36
C PHE A 195 -6.44 7.18 -7.72
N ILE A 196 -6.75 6.48 -8.83
CA ILE A 196 -6.40 6.94 -10.18
C ILE A 196 -7.51 7.72 -10.87
N THR A 197 -8.72 7.67 -10.35
CA THR A 197 -9.91 8.29 -10.97
C THR A 197 -10.41 9.52 -10.24
N HIS A 198 -9.88 9.83 -9.04
CA HIS A 198 -10.28 10.97 -8.24
C HIS A 198 -9.06 11.78 -7.77
N ALA A 199 -9.16 13.09 -7.81
CA ALA A 199 -8.11 13.97 -7.32
C ALA A 199 -8.08 13.94 -5.78
N ASN A 200 -6.94 13.52 -5.20
CA ASN A 200 -6.58 13.71 -3.77
C ASN A 200 -7.70 13.58 -2.73
N GLY A 201 -8.62 12.62 -2.91
CA GLY A 201 -9.72 12.42 -1.98
C GLY A 201 -10.95 13.32 -2.24
N ASP A 202 -10.91 14.13 -3.29
CA ASP A 202 -12.08 14.88 -3.77
C ASP A 202 -13.06 13.92 -4.48
N ALA A 203 -14.36 14.19 -4.36
CA ALA A 203 -15.40 13.48 -5.09
C ALA A 203 -15.36 13.73 -6.61
N THR A 204 -14.53 14.67 -7.07
CA THR A 204 -14.39 15.04 -8.47
C THR A 204 -13.64 13.97 -9.24
N ARG A 205 -14.33 13.29 -10.13
CA ARG A 205 -13.73 12.28 -11.02
C ARG A 205 -12.82 12.95 -12.05
N ILE A 206 -11.58 12.46 -12.13
CA ILE A 206 -10.63 12.90 -13.17
C ILE A 206 -10.95 12.15 -14.46
N GLU A 207 -11.09 12.85 -15.56
CA GLU A 207 -11.18 12.24 -16.88
C GLU A 207 -9.79 11.88 -17.39
N LEU A 208 -9.51 10.56 -17.44
CA LEU A 208 -8.23 10.07 -17.92
C LEU A 208 -8.11 10.21 -19.44
N PRO A 209 -6.95 10.64 -19.96
CA PRO A 209 -6.69 10.64 -21.39
C PRO A 209 -6.88 9.26 -22.02
N GLU A 210 -7.39 9.19 -23.25
CA GLU A 210 -7.67 7.92 -23.94
C GLU A 210 -6.41 7.01 -24.09
N LYS A 211 -5.24 7.61 -24.26
CA LYS A 211 -3.97 6.85 -24.25
C LYS A 211 -3.72 6.18 -22.92
N THR A 212 -3.98 6.85 -21.81
CA THR A 212 -3.84 6.34 -20.44
C THR A 212 -4.86 5.22 -20.19
N LYS A 213 -6.13 5.41 -20.56
CA LYS A 213 -7.16 4.36 -20.47
C LYS A 213 -6.75 3.09 -21.22
N LYS A 214 -6.20 3.22 -22.44
CA LYS A 214 -5.70 2.08 -23.22
C LYS A 214 -4.60 1.32 -22.49
N VAL A 215 -3.62 2.01 -21.91
CA VAL A 215 -2.53 1.38 -21.15
C VAL A 215 -3.09 0.70 -19.90
N TYR A 216 -3.99 1.35 -19.18
CA TYR A 216 -4.62 0.80 -17.98
C TYR A 216 -5.50 -0.42 -18.30
N ASN A 217 -6.21 -0.42 -19.43
CA ASN A 217 -6.96 -1.59 -19.91
C ASN A 217 -6.05 -2.77 -20.28
N ILE A 218 -4.79 -2.54 -20.64
CA ILE A 218 -3.82 -3.61 -20.92
C ILE A 218 -3.15 -4.07 -19.63
N LEU A 219 -2.63 -3.16 -18.82
CA LEU A 219 -1.73 -3.46 -17.71
C LEU A 219 -2.40 -3.46 -16.33
N GLY A 220 -3.53 -2.76 -16.17
CA GLY A 220 -4.22 -2.62 -14.90
C GLY A 220 -4.94 -3.90 -14.45
N ASP A 221 -5.22 -3.96 -13.16
CA ASP A 221 -6.08 -4.97 -12.54
C ASP A 221 -6.87 -4.38 -11.38
N TYR A 222 -7.96 -5.03 -11.00
CA TYR A 222 -8.65 -4.71 -9.76
C TYR A 222 -7.82 -5.14 -8.54
N PRO A 223 -7.91 -4.41 -7.42
CA PRO A 223 -7.19 -4.72 -6.19
C PRO A 223 -7.36 -6.17 -5.73
N GLU A 224 -8.56 -6.72 -5.87
CA GLU A 224 -8.90 -8.10 -5.47
C GLU A 224 -8.02 -9.13 -6.18
N THR A 225 -7.81 -8.95 -7.50
CA THR A 225 -6.94 -9.84 -8.29
C THR A 225 -5.48 -9.75 -7.82
N ILE A 226 -5.04 -8.56 -7.43
CA ILE A 226 -3.67 -8.34 -7.01
C ILE A 226 -3.42 -8.94 -5.61
N VAL A 227 -4.35 -8.73 -4.67
CA VAL A 227 -4.20 -9.25 -3.30
C VAL A 227 -4.21 -10.78 -3.23
N ASP A 228 -4.94 -11.45 -4.13
CA ASP A 228 -4.93 -12.90 -4.26
C ASP A 228 -3.54 -13.46 -4.61
N TYR A 229 -2.71 -12.65 -5.25
CA TYR A 229 -1.34 -13.03 -5.58
C TYR A 229 -0.33 -12.58 -4.52
N VAL A 230 -0.42 -11.33 -4.04
CA VAL A 230 0.62 -10.74 -3.19
C VAL A 230 0.51 -11.18 -1.74
N VAL A 231 -0.69 -11.28 -1.18
CA VAL A 231 -0.88 -11.61 0.24
C VAL A 231 -0.33 -13.00 0.59
N PRO A 232 -0.62 -14.09 -0.14
CA PRO A 232 0.00 -15.38 0.15
C PRO A 232 1.53 -15.35 0.08
N ARG A 233 2.10 -14.52 -0.82
CA ARG A 233 3.55 -14.36 -0.95
C ARG A 233 4.17 -13.57 0.19
N MET A 234 3.47 -12.57 0.70
CA MET A 234 3.89 -11.84 1.90
C MET A 234 3.89 -12.76 3.11
N ILE A 235 2.84 -13.58 3.27
CA ILE A 235 2.72 -14.55 4.37
C ILE A 235 3.85 -15.59 4.33
N ALA A 236 4.21 -16.06 3.15
CA ALA A 236 5.22 -17.09 2.94
C ALA A 236 6.65 -16.52 2.81
N ASN A 237 6.83 -15.19 2.88
CA ASN A 237 8.14 -14.59 2.65
C ASN A 237 9.09 -14.83 3.84
N GLU A 238 10.26 -15.37 3.53
CA GLU A 238 11.35 -15.57 4.50
C GLU A 238 12.58 -14.70 4.22
N LYS A 239 12.54 -13.89 3.16
CA LYS A 239 13.69 -13.10 2.70
C LYS A 239 13.58 -11.66 3.15
N ASN A 240 14.69 -11.10 3.65
CA ASN A 240 14.88 -9.66 3.79
C ASN A 240 15.15 -9.02 2.41
N ASP A 241 14.83 -7.73 2.22
CA ASP A 241 14.88 -6.98 0.95
C ASP A 241 14.12 -7.66 -0.21
N ALA A 242 13.09 -8.45 0.10
CA ALA A 242 12.24 -9.03 -0.93
C ALA A 242 11.41 -7.95 -1.63
N ASP A 243 11.20 -8.14 -2.94
CA ASP A 243 10.27 -7.35 -3.75
C ASP A 243 9.15 -8.26 -4.26
N ILE A 244 7.93 -8.06 -3.75
CA ILE A 244 6.76 -8.82 -4.19
C ILE A 244 6.07 -8.04 -5.30
N VAL A 245 6.33 -8.46 -6.53
CA VAL A 245 5.90 -7.76 -7.75
C VAL A 245 4.73 -8.49 -8.40
N TRP A 246 3.58 -7.79 -8.54
CA TRP A 246 2.46 -8.30 -9.33
C TRP A 246 2.67 -8.11 -10.82
N LEU A 247 2.93 -6.87 -11.27
CA LEU A 247 3.13 -6.56 -12.69
C LEU A 247 4.61 -6.70 -13.07
N THR A 248 5.07 -7.93 -13.23
CA THR A 248 6.44 -8.20 -13.72
C THR A 248 6.59 -7.82 -15.18
N ASN A 249 7.84 -7.57 -15.64
CA ASN A 249 8.12 -7.28 -17.06
C ASN A 249 7.60 -8.39 -17.98
N ALA A 250 7.73 -9.66 -17.58
CA ALA A 250 7.22 -10.80 -18.36
C ALA A 250 5.69 -10.76 -18.46
N ARG A 251 4.98 -10.43 -17.35
CA ARG A 251 3.52 -10.29 -17.37
C ARG A 251 3.09 -9.10 -18.21
N ALA A 252 3.75 -7.96 -18.10
CA ALA A 252 3.46 -6.78 -18.91
C ALA A 252 3.65 -7.07 -20.41
N PHE A 253 4.75 -7.70 -20.79
CA PHE A 253 5.02 -8.10 -22.17
C PHE A 253 3.95 -9.07 -22.71
N SER A 254 3.62 -10.12 -21.96
CA SER A 254 2.55 -11.06 -22.33
C SER A 254 1.21 -10.37 -22.54
N ARG A 255 0.87 -9.37 -21.71
CA ARG A 255 -0.37 -8.60 -21.84
C ARG A 255 -0.41 -7.74 -23.09
N PHE A 256 0.70 -7.11 -23.45
CA PHE A 256 0.79 -6.37 -24.72
C PHE A 256 0.62 -7.29 -25.92
N LEU A 257 1.24 -8.46 -25.93
CA LEU A 257 1.09 -9.44 -27.01
C LEU A 257 -0.35 -9.94 -27.17
N THR A 258 -1.06 -10.09 -26.06
CA THR A 258 -2.43 -10.64 -26.06
C THR A 258 -3.53 -9.58 -26.11
N ALA A 259 -3.18 -8.28 -26.04
CA ALA A 259 -4.15 -7.17 -25.97
C ALA A 259 -5.12 -7.11 -27.14
N GLY A 260 -4.69 -7.52 -28.33
CA GLY A 260 -5.56 -7.60 -29.51
C GLY A 260 -6.67 -8.67 -29.41
N PHE A 261 -6.42 -9.74 -28.66
CA PHE A 261 -7.33 -10.88 -28.51
C PHE A 261 -8.13 -10.83 -27.20
N LYS A 262 -7.53 -10.33 -26.13
CA LYS A 262 -8.12 -10.22 -24.80
C LYS A 262 -8.45 -8.75 -24.50
N LYS A 263 -9.53 -8.25 -25.07
CA LYS A 263 -9.99 -6.89 -24.79
C LYS A 263 -10.50 -6.80 -23.35
N ARG A 264 -9.93 -5.89 -22.56
CA ARG A 264 -10.40 -5.51 -21.23
C ARG A 264 -10.82 -4.06 -21.29
N ASP A 265 -11.90 -3.71 -20.61
CA ASP A 265 -12.38 -2.35 -20.49
C ASP A 265 -12.80 -2.07 -19.05
N PHE A 266 -11.98 -1.29 -18.35
CA PHE A 266 -12.21 -0.88 -16.96
C PHE A 266 -12.94 0.47 -16.85
N PHE A 267 -13.07 1.21 -17.96
CA PHE A 267 -13.58 2.58 -17.98
C PHE A 267 -14.84 2.75 -18.83
N GLY A 268 -15.27 1.74 -19.56
CA GLY A 268 -16.52 1.73 -20.29
C GLY A 268 -17.72 1.74 -19.35
N ASP A 269 -18.83 2.29 -19.80
CA ASP A 269 -20.07 2.27 -19.06
C ASP A 269 -20.45 0.81 -18.72
N LYS A 270 -20.54 0.51 -17.45
CA LYS A 270 -21.14 -0.76 -17.01
C LYS A 270 -22.60 -0.72 -17.47
N LYS A 271 -22.92 -1.45 -18.56
CA LYS A 271 -24.29 -1.69 -18.98
C LYS A 271 -25.02 -2.48 -17.91
#